data_f6baf2cd3960e3efc09551afea6dfd63
#
_entry.id   f6baf2cd3960e3efc09551afea6dfd63
#
_cell.length_a   1.000
_cell.length_b   1.000
_cell.length_c   1.000
_cell.angle_alpha   90.00
_cell.angle_beta   90.00
_cell.angle_gamma   90.00
#
_symmetry.space_group_name_H-M   'P 1'
#
loop_
_entity.id
_entity.type
_entity.pdbx_description
1 polymer ?
#
loop_
_entity_poly.entity_id
_entity_poly.type
_entity_poly.pdbx_seq_one_letter_code
_entity_poly.pdbx_strand_id
1 'polypeptide(L)'
;MFRQKPPTSPPLDAVSSVDWAHGFHYLAPQSALLFGSNRREPKAWRPGVSLARRGLFTLLLPATRQPNPAFFHLKPDDWFPRRPPPEPLTDGYLSHQYEAVAHDRLIELGVLRHCLRIDITAWLRQQRGGSHD
;
A
#
# COMPACT_ATOMS: atom_id res chain seq x y z
N MET A 1 -0.05 29.21 -12.29
CA MET A 1 0.18 28.52 -11.07
C MET A 1 -0.78 27.36 -10.86
N PHE A 2 -0.29 26.25 -10.42
CA PHE A 2 -1.12 25.09 -10.27
C PHE A 2 -1.71 24.99 -8.91
N ARG A 3 -2.96 24.72 -8.87
CA ARG A 3 -3.57 24.33 -7.66
C ARG A 3 -3.70 22.82 -7.65
N GLN A 4 -3.05 22.21 -6.71
CA GLN A 4 -3.06 20.78 -6.61
C GLN A 4 -4.33 20.35 -5.92
N LYS A 5 -5.12 19.56 -6.62
CA LYS A 5 -6.30 18.97 -6.02
C LYS A 5 -5.90 17.86 -5.07
N PRO A 6 -6.61 17.68 -3.95
CA PRO A 6 -6.43 16.46 -3.17
C PRO A 6 -6.70 15.27 -4.09
N PRO A 7 -5.80 14.30 -4.15
CA PRO A 7 -6.05 13.17 -5.02
C PRO A 7 -7.19 12.34 -4.47
N THR A 8 -8.16 12.15 -5.31
CA THR A 8 -9.05 11.01 -5.20
C THR A 8 -8.37 9.96 -6.02
N SER A 9 -8.38 8.73 -5.62
CA SER A 9 -7.65 7.66 -6.30
C SER A 9 -7.59 7.86 -7.82
N PRO A 10 -6.47 8.33 -8.39
CA PRO A 10 -6.38 8.46 -9.84
C PRO A 10 -6.43 7.08 -10.50
N PRO A 11 -6.78 6.99 -11.77
CA PRO A 11 -6.77 5.71 -12.44
C PRO A 11 -5.36 5.13 -12.45
N LEU A 12 -5.24 3.80 -12.43
CA LEU A 12 -3.95 3.15 -12.43
C LEU A 12 -3.09 3.55 -13.65
N ASP A 13 -3.74 3.91 -14.74
CA ASP A 13 -3.02 4.39 -15.93
C ASP A 13 -2.23 5.66 -15.66
N ALA A 14 -2.63 6.44 -14.68
CA ALA A 14 -1.91 7.66 -14.34
C ALA A 14 -0.64 7.39 -13.53
N VAL A 15 -0.47 6.17 -13.05
CA VAL A 15 0.72 5.75 -12.31
C VAL A 15 1.72 5.21 -13.31
N SER A 16 2.98 5.67 -13.22
CA SER A 16 4.03 5.19 -14.10
C SER A 16 4.16 3.68 -14.02
N SER A 17 4.25 3.02 -15.16
CA SER A 17 4.42 1.57 -15.21
C SER A 17 5.74 1.12 -14.59
N VAL A 18 6.72 2.02 -14.48
CA VAL A 18 8.02 1.71 -13.89
C VAL A 18 7.96 1.74 -12.38
N ASP A 19 7.08 2.57 -11.82
CA ASP A 19 7.01 2.84 -10.38
C ASP A 19 5.77 2.28 -9.72
N TRP A 20 5.27 1.17 -10.22
CA TRP A 20 4.05 0.57 -9.67
C TRP A 20 4.20 0.09 -8.24
N ALA A 21 5.41 -0.23 -7.83
CA ALA A 21 5.69 -0.49 -6.43
C ALA A 21 6.89 0.34 -6.01
N HIS A 22 6.65 1.36 -5.21
CA HIS A 22 7.68 2.29 -4.76
C HIS A 22 8.66 1.64 -3.79
N GLY A 23 8.20 0.65 -3.06
CA GLY A 23 9.11 -0.22 -2.31
C GLY A 23 9.23 0.05 -0.83
N PHE A 24 8.36 0.87 -0.27
CA PHE A 24 8.41 1.16 1.16
C PHE A 24 7.21 0.56 1.89
N HIS A 25 7.46 0.08 3.10
CA HIS A 25 6.42 -0.43 3.98
C HIS A 25 6.14 0.64 5.03
N TYR A 26 4.88 1.05 5.13
CA TYR A 26 4.45 2.14 6.02
C TYR A 26 3.32 1.72 6.92
N LEU A 27 3.21 2.44 8.06
CA LEU A 27 1.97 2.48 8.83
C LEU A 27 1.22 3.75 8.45
N ALA A 28 -0.07 3.61 8.16
CA ALA A 28 -0.96 4.72 7.89
C ALA A 28 -2.03 4.80 8.98
N PRO A 29 -2.45 6.01 9.39
CA PRO A 29 -3.57 6.11 10.32
C PRO A 29 -4.83 5.58 9.67
N GLN A 30 -5.57 4.74 10.40
CA GLN A 30 -6.80 4.15 9.87
C GLN A 30 -7.81 5.24 9.47
N SER A 31 -7.80 6.37 10.16
CA SER A 31 -8.68 7.49 9.84
C SER A 31 -8.41 8.09 8.46
N ALA A 32 -7.24 7.83 7.86
CA ALA A 32 -6.90 8.31 6.54
C ALA A 32 -7.27 7.31 5.43
N LEU A 33 -7.82 6.14 5.78
CA LEU A 33 -8.09 5.06 4.85
C LEU A 33 -9.56 4.68 4.85
N LEU A 34 -10.08 4.34 3.67
CA LEU A 34 -11.38 3.71 3.55
C LEU A 34 -11.30 2.22 3.85
N PHE A 35 -10.19 1.59 3.47
CA PHE A 35 -9.97 0.17 3.70
C PHE A 35 -9.99 -0.12 5.20
N GLY A 36 -10.85 -1.04 5.62
CA GLY A 36 -10.98 -1.40 7.02
C GLY A 36 -11.81 -0.44 7.86
N SER A 37 -12.34 0.63 7.27
CA SER A 37 -13.11 1.66 8.01
C SER A 37 -14.43 1.14 8.56
N ASN A 38 -14.94 0.05 8.01
CA ASN A 38 -16.19 -0.55 8.44
C ASN A 38 -16.03 -1.61 9.51
N ARG A 39 -14.83 -1.77 10.06
CA ARG A 39 -14.61 -2.76 11.12
C ARG A 39 -15.25 -2.28 12.41
N ARG A 40 -15.76 -3.24 13.16
CA ARG A 40 -16.39 -2.98 14.45
C ARG A 40 -15.43 -2.34 15.44
N GLU A 41 -14.18 -2.82 15.43
CA GLU A 41 -13.10 -2.28 16.26
C GLU A 41 -11.92 -1.95 15.35
N PRO A 42 -11.92 -0.75 14.74
CA PRO A 42 -10.85 -0.38 13.86
C PRO A 42 -9.54 -0.19 14.62
N LYS A 43 -8.46 -0.64 14.02
CA LYS A 43 -7.14 -0.36 14.56
C LYS A 43 -6.78 1.09 14.31
N ALA A 44 -5.96 1.67 15.19
CA ALA A 44 -5.52 3.05 15.01
C ALA A 44 -4.61 3.19 13.79
N TRP A 45 -3.82 2.17 13.49
CA TRP A 45 -2.84 2.17 12.42
C TRP A 45 -2.98 0.91 11.58
N ARG A 46 -2.71 1.06 10.28
CA ARG A 46 -2.78 -0.05 9.33
C ARG A 46 -1.52 -0.06 8.48
N PRO A 47 -0.88 -1.24 8.31
CA PRO A 47 0.27 -1.32 7.42
C PRO A 47 -0.16 -1.26 5.97
N GLY A 48 0.79 -0.86 5.12
CA GLY A 48 0.57 -0.82 3.69
C GLY A 48 1.88 -0.64 2.95
N VAL A 49 1.84 -0.82 1.65
CA VAL A 49 3.02 -0.70 0.79
C VAL A 49 2.82 0.46 -0.17
N SER A 50 3.83 1.31 -0.28
CA SER A 50 3.75 2.44 -1.18
C SER A 50 3.86 2.00 -2.63
N LEU A 51 2.96 2.52 -3.44
CA LEU A 51 2.91 2.28 -4.87
C LEU A 51 3.70 3.34 -5.61
N ALA A 52 3.47 4.61 -5.27
CA ALA A 52 4.14 5.75 -5.87
C ALA A 52 3.95 6.98 -5.00
N ARG A 53 4.79 7.99 -5.21
CA ARG A 53 4.66 9.30 -4.58
C ARG A 53 4.10 10.30 -5.59
N ARG A 54 3.09 11.05 -5.17
CA ARG A 54 2.47 12.08 -6.00
C ARG A 54 2.40 13.39 -5.20
N GLY A 55 3.38 14.26 -5.37
CA GLY A 55 3.44 15.51 -4.64
C GLY A 55 3.49 15.25 -3.13
N LEU A 56 2.51 15.76 -2.40
CA LEU A 56 2.42 15.59 -0.95
C LEU A 56 1.78 14.28 -0.52
N PHE A 57 1.34 13.47 -1.48
CA PHE A 57 0.60 12.24 -1.19
C PHE A 57 1.36 11.01 -1.63
N THR A 58 1.17 9.93 -0.90
CA THR A 58 1.65 8.60 -1.27
C THR A 58 0.46 7.74 -1.62
N LEU A 59 0.55 7.06 -2.76
CA LEU A 59 -0.43 6.04 -3.13
C LEU A 59 -0.06 4.77 -2.41
N LEU A 60 -0.96 4.28 -1.56
CA LEU A 60 -0.69 3.19 -0.66
C LEU A 60 -1.61 2.01 -0.94
N LEU A 61 -1.05 0.81 -0.97
CA LEU A 61 -1.82 -0.43 -0.97
C LEU A 61 -2.00 -0.85 0.48
N PRO A 62 -3.19 -0.71 1.06
CA PRO A 62 -3.38 -1.08 2.46
C PRO A 62 -3.38 -2.59 2.63
N ALA A 63 -2.96 -3.04 3.80
CA ALA A 63 -2.83 -4.45 4.12
C ALA A 63 -3.71 -4.85 5.30
N THR A 64 -4.09 -6.12 5.33
CA THR A 64 -4.79 -6.73 6.45
C THR A 64 -4.02 -7.98 6.88
N ARG A 65 -4.23 -8.40 8.13
CA ARG A 65 -3.68 -9.66 8.62
C ARG A 65 -4.58 -10.85 8.27
N GLN A 66 -5.80 -10.57 7.82
CA GLN A 66 -6.73 -11.65 7.47
C GLN A 66 -6.40 -12.20 6.10
N PRO A 67 -6.19 -13.52 5.98
CA PRO A 67 -5.91 -14.11 4.69
C PRO A 67 -7.03 -13.86 3.70
N ASN A 68 -6.64 -13.53 2.47
CA ASN A 68 -7.57 -13.34 1.38
C ASN A 68 -6.88 -13.78 0.09
N PRO A 69 -7.41 -14.79 -0.62
CA PRO A 69 -6.74 -15.31 -1.81
C PRO A 69 -6.67 -14.30 -2.96
N ALA A 70 -7.52 -13.27 -2.95
CA ALA A 70 -7.47 -12.22 -3.96
C ALA A 70 -6.39 -11.17 -3.67
N PHE A 71 -5.82 -11.15 -2.48
CA PHE A 71 -4.84 -10.17 -2.06
C PHE A 71 -3.43 -10.72 -2.23
N PHE A 72 -2.47 -9.79 -2.32
CA PHE A 72 -1.07 -10.18 -2.42
C PHE A 72 -0.53 -10.51 -1.04
N HIS A 73 0.03 -11.71 -0.88
CA HIS A 73 0.56 -12.16 0.40
C HIS A 73 1.96 -11.56 0.64
N LEU A 74 2.06 -10.69 1.64
CA LEU A 74 3.32 -10.09 2.07
C LEU A 74 3.81 -10.84 3.31
N LYS A 75 4.90 -11.58 3.17
CA LYS A 75 5.45 -12.40 4.26
C LYS A 75 6.39 -11.57 5.13
N PRO A 76 6.65 -12.00 6.39
CA PRO A 76 7.56 -11.26 7.26
C PRO A 76 8.95 -11.04 6.68
N ASP A 77 9.50 -12.00 5.93
CA ASP A 77 10.83 -11.86 5.33
C ASP A 77 10.82 -11.13 4.00
N ASP A 78 9.69 -10.63 3.55
CA ASP A 78 9.60 -9.89 2.29
C ASP A 78 10.03 -8.43 2.44
N TRP A 79 10.33 -7.98 3.66
CA TRP A 79 10.76 -6.62 3.88
C TRP A 79 11.77 -6.53 5.01
N PHE A 80 12.53 -5.44 5.02
CA PHE A 80 13.59 -5.21 5.99
C PHE A 80 13.20 -4.04 6.87
N PRO A 81 12.95 -4.27 8.18
CA PRO A 81 12.64 -3.18 9.10
C PRO A 81 13.80 -2.21 9.23
N ARG A 82 13.51 -0.91 9.22
CA ARG A 82 14.52 0.13 9.45
C ARG A 82 14.60 0.55 10.91
N ARG A 83 13.62 0.13 11.68
CA ARG A 83 13.58 0.36 13.12
C ARG A 83 12.90 -0.83 13.75
N PRO A 84 13.06 -1.04 15.08
CA PRO A 84 12.37 -2.14 15.72
C PRO A 84 10.86 -2.00 15.48
N PRO A 85 10.21 -3.04 14.96
CA PRO A 85 8.77 -2.96 14.73
C PRO A 85 8.02 -2.90 16.05
N PRO A 86 6.90 -2.17 16.10
CA PRO A 86 6.12 -2.06 17.35
C PRO A 86 5.45 -3.38 17.75
N GLU A 87 5.31 -4.31 16.80
CA GLU A 87 4.72 -5.62 17.03
C GLU A 87 5.56 -6.67 16.32
N PRO A 88 5.47 -7.94 16.69
CA PRO A 88 6.14 -9.00 15.94
C PRO A 88 5.73 -8.98 14.49
N LEU A 89 6.67 -9.31 13.61
CA LEU A 89 6.39 -9.38 12.17
C LEU A 89 5.41 -10.50 11.91
N THR A 90 4.39 -10.20 11.14
CA THR A 90 3.34 -11.15 10.79
C THR A 90 3.08 -11.07 9.29
N ASP A 91 2.32 -12.05 8.78
CA ASP A 91 1.85 -12.02 7.41
C ASP A 91 0.90 -10.85 7.20
N GLY A 92 0.99 -10.26 6.01
CA GLY A 92 0.05 -9.24 5.57
C GLY A 92 -0.51 -9.61 4.20
N TYR A 93 -1.65 -9.05 3.88
CA TYR A 93 -2.31 -9.30 2.60
C TYR A 93 -2.71 -7.96 2.01
N LEU A 94 -2.10 -7.60 0.87
CA LEU A 94 -2.27 -6.30 0.26
C LEU A 94 -3.51 -6.25 -0.59
N SER A 95 -4.32 -5.22 -0.36
CA SER A 95 -5.43 -4.91 -1.25
C SER A 95 -4.89 -4.38 -2.56
N HIS A 96 -5.57 -4.67 -3.67
CA HIS A 96 -5.20 -4.14 -4.97
C HIS A 96 -5.76 -2.74 -5.22
N GLN A 97 -6.56 -2.22 -4.30
CA GLN A 97 -7.12 -0.88 -4.43
C GLN A 97 -6.28 0.09 -3.61
N TYR A 98 -5.54 0.93 -4.29
CA TYR A 98 -4.68 1.89 -3.61
C TYR A 98 -5.47 3.10 -3.13
N GLU A 99 -4.93 3.77 -2.12
CA GLU A 99 -5.51 4.99 -1.57
C GLU A 99 -4.43 6.05 -1.44
N ALA A 100 -4.80 7.30 -1.62
CA ALA A 100 -3.88 8.42 -1.47
C ALA A 100 -3.88 8.88 -0.01
N VAL A 101 -2.70 8.88 0.60
CA VAL A 101 -2.52 9.30 1.99
C VAL A 101 -1.48 10.40 2.02
N ALA A 102 -1.72 11.45 2.80
CA ALA A 102 -0.72 12.50 2.99
C ALA A 102 0.57 11.87 3.51
N HIS A 103 1.68 12.11 2.82
CA HIS A 103 2.93 11.42 3.12
C HIS A 103 3.42 11.69 4.54
N ASP A 104 3.20 12.89 5.05
CA ASP A 104 3.63 13.27 6.39
C ASP A 104 2.85 12.56 7.50
N ARG A 105 1.77 11.88 7.17
CA ARG A 105 1.01 11.08 8.15
C ARG A 105 1.48 9.64 8.21
N LEU A 106 2.38 9.23 7.31
CA LEU A 106 2.88 7.85 7.26
C LEU A 106 4.08 7.68 8.18
N ILE A 107 4.17 6.50 8.77
CA ILE A 107 5.35 6.11 9.54
C ILE A 107 6.06 5.01 8.78
N GLU A 108 7.31 5.23 8.40
CA GLU A 108 8.06 4.23 7.66
C GLU A 108 8.42 3.06 8.56
N LEU A 109 8.11 1.85 8.12
CA LEU A 109 8.46 0.62 8.81
C LEU A 109 9.72 0.01 8.22
N GLY A 110 9.89 0.04 6.92
CA GLY A 110 11.02 -0.57 6.27
C GLY A 110 10.96 -0.55 4.77
N VAL A 111 11.77 -1.37 4.15
CA VAL A 111 11.95 -1.44 2.70
C VAL A 111 11.64 -2.86 2.24
N LEU A 112 10.96 -2.98 1.11
CA LEU A 112 10.68 -4.28 0.52
C LEU A 112 11.91 -4.87 -0.14
N ARG A 113 11.98 -6.22 -0.21
CA ARG A 113 12.95 -6.89 -1.06
C ARG A 113 12.79 -6.42 -2.49
N HIS A 114 13.91 -6.27 -3.18
CA HIS A 114 13.89 -5.76 -4.56
C HIS A 114 12.98 -6.58 -5.47
N CYS A 115 13.09 -7.90 -5.43
CA CYS A 115 12.27 -8.77 -6.28
C CYS A 115 10.80 -8.66 -5.98
N LEU A 116 10.44 -8.34 -4.74
CA LEU A 116 9.05 -8.24 -4.34
C LEU A 116 8.34 -7.08 -5.04
N ARG A 117 9.05 -5.99 -5.29
CA ARG A 117 8.47 -4.86 -6.04
C ARG A 117 8.05 -5.28 -7.44
N ILE A 118 8.85 -6.15 -8.06
CA ILE A 118 8.53 -6.70 -9.38
C ILE A 118 7.28 -7.57 -9.28
N ASP A 119 7.22 -8.41 -8.27
CA ASP A 119 6.10 -9.33 -8.07
C ASP A 119 4.79 -8.57 -7.82
N ILE A 120 4.85 -7.52 -6.99
CA ILE A 120 3.68 -6.70 -6.71
C ILE A 120 3.22 -5.99 -7.98
N THR A 121 4.16 -5.46 -8.76
CA THR A 121 3.85 -4.79 -10.02
C THR A 121 3.15 -5.74 -10.99
N ALA A 122 3.66 -6.96 -11.13
CA ALA A 122 3.06 -7.96 -11.99
C ALA A 122 1.65 -8.33 -11.52
N TRP A 123 1.49 -8.51 -10.21
CA TRP A 123 0.18 -8.82 -9.63
C TRP A 123 -0.83 -7.71 -9.87
N LEU A 124 -0.43 -6.45 -9.71
CA LEU A 124 -1.32 -5.32 -9.97
C LEU A 124 -1.78 -5.27 -11.42
N ARG A 125 -0.87 -5.57 -12.34
CA ARG A 125 -1.23 -5.62 -13.76
C ARG A 125 -2.22 -6.73 -14.05
N GLN A 126 -2.10 -7.87 -13.39
CA GLN A 126 -3.05 -8.95 -13.52
C GLN A 126 -4.43 -8.56 -13.00
N GLN A 127 -4.49 -7.87 -11.86
CA GLN A 127 -5.76 -7.41 -11.31
C GLN A 127 -6.45 -6.46 -12.27
N ARG A 128 -5.69 -5.56 -12.87
CA ARG A 128 -6.20 -4.61 -13.84
C ARG A 128 -6.70 -5.30 -15.11
N GLY A 129 -5.91 -6.25 -15.64
CA GLY A 129 -6.29 -7.00 -16.83
C GLY A 129 -7.52 -7.87 -16.59
N GLY A 130 -7.61 -8.49 -15.41
CA GLY A 130 -8.74 -9.35 -15.07
C GLY A 130 -10.08 -8.64 -15.00
N SER A 131 -10.07 -7.32 -14.83
CA SER A 131 -11.32 -6.56 -14.77
C SER A 131 -12.02 -6.43 -16.12
N HIS A 132 -11.41 -6.87 -17.19
CA HIS A 132 -11.99 -6.80 -18.53
C HIS A 132 -12.84 -8.00 -18.89
N ASP A 133 -12.85 -9.00 -18.08
CA ASP A 133 -13.61 -10.23 -18.37
C ASP A 133 -15.08 -10.08 -18.08
#